data_4276cc99b202eae0ab7059b51ec531dc
#
_entry.id   4276cc99b202eae0ab7059b51ec531dc
#
_cell.length_a   1.000
_cell.length_b   1.000
_cell.length_c   1.000
_cell.angle_alpha   90.00
_cell.angle_beta   90.00
_cell.angle_gamma   90.00
#
_symmetry.space_group_name_H-M   'P 1'
#
loop_
_entity.id
_entity.type
_entity.pdbx_description
1 polymer ?
#
loop_
_entity_poly.entity_id
_entity_poly.type
_entity_poly.pdbx_seq_one_letter_code
_entity_poly.pdbx_strand_id
1 'polypeptide(L)'
;VADGNGKIRIMGLVGSSLTTYQEWNTGYPMNTGAGITVANNNVDPWIIHGSDSGVVMAWEITSQTEHDEVWSTDSDSNQNSVYSIEGGGAYGVAVGDIDDDGILEMLVGSSSGRVYAYDGVTYDTEWVSPVLEKNIMGIAVGDLDNDGDNDIAVSTGNPGEPQVEGEGGEGYLYVFERSGSSFTQAYQCPNIDAALGISIADWDGSTY
;
A
#
# COMPACT_ATOMS: atom_id res chain seq x y z
N VAL A 1 2.49 -11.97 -8.83
CA VAL A 1 1.17 -12.45 -8.40
C VAL A 1 1.29 -13.04 -7.01
N ALA A 2 0.40 -12.63 -6.12
CA ALA A 2 0.27 -13.22 -4.78
C ALA A 2 -0.95 -14.15 -4.72
N ASP A 3 -0.92 -15.16 -3.85
CA ASP A 3 -2.07 -16.04 -3.64
C ASP A 3 -2.45 -16.13 -2.15
N GLY A 4 -3.68 -16.61 -1.88
CA GLY A 4 -4.23 -16.67 -0.54
C GLY A 4 -3.45 -17.53 0.47
N ASN A 5 -2.51 -18.34 0.03
CA ASN A 5 -1.66 -19.15 0.90
C ASN A 5 -0.32 -18.46 1.24
N GLY A 6 -0.17 -17.18 0.90
CA GLY A 6 1.06 -16.43 1.16
C GLY A 6 2.19 -16.71 0.16
N LYS A 7 1.87 -17.19 -1.03
CA LYS A 7 2.88 -17.36 -2.07
C LYS A 7 2.95 -16.16 -3.00
N ILE A 8 4.15 -15.74 -3.30
CA ILE A 8 4.45 -14.75 -4.34
C ILE A 8 5.07 -15.46 -5.54
N ARG A 9 4.66 -15.04 -6.74
CA ARG A 9 5.22 -15.52 -8.00
C ARG A 9 5.62 -14.36 -8.89
N ILE A 10 6.84 -14.41 -9.39
CA ILE A 10 7.27 -13.56 -10.51
C ILE A 10 7.09 -14.37 -11.79
N MET A 11 6.33 -13.81 -12.71
CA MET A 11 5.98 -14.46 -13.96
C MET A 11 6.33 -13.56 -15.13
N GLY A 12 6.75 -14.14 -16.21
CA GLY A 12 6.98 -13.44 -17.46
C GLY A 12 6.39 -14.16 -18.66
N LEU A 13 6.26 -13.44 -19.75
CA LEU A 13 5.75 -13.96 -20.99
C LEU A 13 6.91 -14.49 -21.85
N VAL A 14 6.88 -15.78 -22.15
CA VAL A 14 7.82 -16.43 -23.08
C VAL A 14 7.04 -16.89 -24.31
N GLY A 15 7.18 -16.14 -25.41
CA GLY A 15 6.31 -16.30 -26.56
C GLY A 15 4.86 -15.93 -26.20
N SER A 16 3.93 -16.89 -26.28
CA SER A 16 2.53 -16.74 -25.89
C SER A 16 2.17 -17.40 -24.56
N SER A 17 3.16 -17.89 -23.81
CA SER A 17 2.94 -18.63 -22.57
C SER A 17 3.48 -17.87 -21.36
N LEU A 18 2.71 -17.84 -20.27
CA LEU A 18 3.19 -17.36 -18.98
C LEU A 18 4.11 -18.41 -18.35
N THR A 19 5.28 -17.97 -17.92
CA THR A 19 6.28 -18.80 -17.25
C THR A 19 6.58 -18.23 -15.89
N THR A 20 6.59 -19.06 -14.85
CA THR A 20 7.01 -18.65 -13.50
C THR A 20 8.54 -18.68 -13.44
N TYR A 21 9.13 -17.54 -13.12
CA TYR A 21 10.58 -17.40 -12.89
C TYR A 21 10.96 -17.67 -11.44
N GLN A 22 10.16 -17.14 -10.52
CA GLN A 22 10.37 -17.34 -9.08
C GLN A 22 9.03 -17.65 -8.39
N GLU A 23 9.09 -18.46 -7.35
CA GLU A 23 7.98 -18.70 -6.42
C GLU A 23 8.56 -18.89 -5.02
N TRP A 24 8.02 -18.18 -4.04
CA TRP A 24 8.36 -18.40 -2.63
C TRP A 24 7.16 -18.23 -1.72
N ASN A 25 7.28 -18.73 -0.49
CA ASN A 25 6.24 -18.59 0.53
C ASN A 25 6.69 -17.57 1.57
N THR A 26 5.91 -16.54 1.78
CA THR A 26 6.19 -15.50 2.78
C THR A 26 5.92 -15.96 4.21
N GLY A 27 5.19 -17.06 4.38
CA GLY A 27 4.74 -17.52 5.70
C GLY A 27 3.44 -16.89 6.18
N TYR A 28 2.96 -15.84 5.50
CA TYR A 28 1.79 -15.07 5.91
C TYR A 28 0.68 -15.13 4.86
N PRO A 29 -0.55 -15.57 5.22
CA PRO A 29 -1.68 -15.62 4.28
C PRO A 29 -2.09 -14.23 3.76
N MET A 30 -2.56 -14.20 2.51
CA MET A 30 -3.02 -13.00 1.80
C MET A 30 -4.42 -13.22 1.20
N ASN A 31 -5.36 -13.74 2.00
CA ASN A 31 -6.66 -14.24 1.50
C ASN A 31 -7.69 -13.15 1.22
N THR A 32 -7.69 -12.05 1.95
CA THR A 32 -8.80 -11.09 1.99
C THR A 32 -8.48 -9.73 1.37
N GLY A 33 -7.60 -9.71 0.38
CA GLY A 33 -7.31 -8.48 -0.35
C GLY A 33 -6.08 -7.72 0.17
N ALA A 34 -5.16 -8.44 0.82
CA ALA A 34 -3.87 -7.88 1.16
C ALA A 34 -3.23 -7.20 -0.07
N GLY A 35 -2.83 -5.94 0.09
CA GLY A 35 -2.24 -5.16 -0.99
C GLY A 35 -0.89 -5.74 -1.42
N ILE A 36 -0.61 -5.64 -2.70
CA ILE A 36 0.71 -5.89 -3.27
C ILE A 36 1.05 -4.78 -4.25
N THR A 37 2.23 -4.25 -4.15
CA THR A 37 2.76 -3.24 -5.09
C THR A 37 4.17 -3.59 -5.51
N VAL A 38 4.61 -3.02 -6.61
CA VAL A 38 5.97 -3.14 -7.13
C VAL A 38 6.52 -1.74 -7.33
N ALA A 39 7.72 -1.53 -6.84
CA ALA A 39 8.44 -0.27 -7.01
C ALA A 39 9.86 -0.52 -7.53
N ASN A 40 10.50 0.51 -8.03
CA ASN A 40 11.90 0.49 -8.40
C ASN A 40 12.63 1.56 -7.59
N ASN A 41 13.45 1.14 -6.64
CA ASN A 41 14.23 2.03 -5.77
C ASN A 41 15.53 2.54 -6.41
N ASN A 42 15.61 2.56 -7.75
CA ASN A 42 16.78 2.94 -8.54
C ASN A 42 17.96 1.94 -8.54
N VAL A 43 17.87 0.85 -7.81
CA VAL A 43 18.87 -0.24 -7.77
C VAL A 43 18.22 -1.54 -8.24
N ASP A 44 17.36 -2.12 -7.44
CA ASP A 44 16.66 -3.37 -7.74
C ASP A 44 15.14 -3.21 -7.50
N PRO A 45 14.30 -3.92 -8.25
CA PRO A 45 12.85 -3.85 -8.06
C PRO A 45 12.44 -4.40 -6.69
N TRP A 46 11.52 -3.69 -6.04
CA TRP A 46 10.90 -4.13 -4.81
C TRP A 46 9.51 -4.72 -5.05
N ILE A 47 9.18 -5.72 -4.25
CA ILE A 47 7.81 -6.18 -4.05
C ILE A 47 7.44 -5.94 -2.60
N ILE A 48 6.40 -5.14 -2.38
CA ILE A 48 5.89 -4.86 -1.05
C ILE A 48 4.49 -5.43 -0.95
N HIS A 49 4.19 -6.15 0.12
CA HIS A 49 2.86 -6.71 0.33
C HIS A 49 2.47 -6.71 1.79
N GLY A 50 1.17 -6.57 2.03
CA GLY A 50 0.54 -6.82 3.31
C GLY A 50 0.13 -8.29 3.49
N SER A 51 -0.42 -8.61 4.63
CA SER A 51 -0.99 -9.91 4.95
C SER A 51 -2.26 -9.80 5.80
N ASP A 52 -3.02 -10.88 5.89
CA ASP A 52 -4.22 -10.96 6.73
C ASP A 52 -3.90 -10.86 8.24
N SER A 53 -2.67 -11.10 8.64
CA SER A 53 -2.20 -10.98 10.02
C SER A 53 -1.64 -9.60 10.37
N GLY A 54 -1.66 -8.66 9.43
CA GLY A 54 -1.11 -7.31 9.63
C GLY A 54 0.40 -7.20 9.46
N VAL A 55 1.08 -8.26 9.04
CA VAL A 55 2.51 -8.20 8.70
C VAL A 55 2.65 -7.64 7.31
N VAL A 56 3.52 -6.66 7.15
CA VAL A 56 3.97 -6.11 5.86
C VAL A 56 5.40 -6.55 5.63
N MET A 57 5.71 -6.92 4.40
CA MET A 57 7.03 -7.37 3.99
C MET A 57 7.48 -6.66 2.73
N ALA A 58 8.77 -6.35 2.67
CA ALA A 58 9.44 -5.84 1.48
C ALA A 58 10.52 -6.82 1.03
N TRP A 59 10.52 -7.11 -0.26
CA TRP A 59 11.43 -8.03 -0.92
C TRP A 59 12.16 -7.32 -2.03
N GLU A 60 13.47 -7.45 -2.08
CA GLU A 60 14.31 -6.99 -3.18
C GLU A 60 14.51 -8.12 -4.18
N ILE A 61 14.32 -7.82 -5.46
CA ILE A 61 14.47 -8.81 -6.54
C ILE A 61 15.82 -8.59 -7.21
N THR A 62 16.81 -9.33 -6.74
CA THR A 62 18.21 -9.19 -7.17
C THR A 62 18.51 -9.86 -8.50
N SER A 63 17.66 -10.80 -8.94
CA SER A 63 17.75 -11.44 -10.26
C SER A 63 16.43 -12.09 -10.67
N GLN A 64 16.39 -12.74 -11.84
CA GLN A 64 15.22 -13.54 -12.25
C GLN A 64 14.96 -14.77 -11.36
N THR A 65 15.92 -15.16 -10.54
CA THR A 65 15.84 -16.39 -9.72
C THR A 65 16.16 -16.15 -8.24
N GLU A 66 16.47 -14.93 -7.84
CA GLU A 66 16.89 -14.59 -6.48
C GLU A 66 16.12 -13.37 -5.96
N HIS A 67 15.79 -13.42 -4.69
CA HIS A 67 15.14 -12.38 -3.93
C HIS A 67 15.61 -12.42 -2.48
N ASP A 68 15.63 -11.28 -1.84
CA ASP A 68 15.97 -11.13 -0.43
C ASP A 68 14.84 -10.42 0.32
N GLU A 69 14.51 -10.86 1.53
CA GLU A 69 13.69 -10.08 2.44
C GLU A 69 14.53 -8.94 2.99
N VAL A 70 14.17 -7.71 2.66
CA VAL A 70 14.91 -6.53 3.12
C VAL A 70 14.29 -5.91 4.35
N TRP A 71 12.98 -6.09 4.54
CA TRP A 71 12.27 -5.58 5.70
C TRP A 71 10.96 -6.30 5.96
N SER A 72 10.55 -6.39 7.23
CA SER A 72 9.20 -6.74 7.63
C SER A 72 8.83 -6.13 8.98
N THR A 73 7.54 -5.88 9.17
CA THR A 73 7.03 -5.37 10.45
C THR A 73 7.15 -6.39 11.59
N ASP A 74 7.37 -7.66 11.29
CA ASP A 74 7.53 -8.72 12.29
C ASP A 74 8.99 -8.87 12.74
N SER A 75 9.95 -8.55 11.85
CA SER A 75 11.40 -8.67 12.13
C SER A 75 12.02 -7.41 12.72
N ASP A 76 11.29 -6.30 12.71
CA ASP A 76 11.84 -5.03 13.17
C ASP A 76 11.97 -5.02 14.71
N SER A 77 13.23 -5.09 15.17
CA SER A 77 13.60 -5.00 16.59
C SER A 77 13.45 -3.59 17.15
N ASN A 78 13.21 -2.58 16.32
CA ASN A 78 12.87 -1.24 16.71
C ASN A 78 11.38 -1.19 17.05
N GLN A 79 11.03 -1.52 18.25
CA GLN A 79 9.64 -1.56 18.77
C GLN A 79 8.87 -0.20 18.72
N ASN A 80 9.41 0.79 18.02
CA ASN A 80 8.70 2.01 17.66
C ASN A 80 8.07 1.94 16.26
N SER A 81 8.46 0.98 15.45
CA SER A 81 7.89 0.72 14.17
C SER A 81 6.74 -0.26 14.36
N VAL A 82 5.62 0.27 14.13
CA VAL A 82 4.36 -0.41 13.87
C VAL A 82 4.26 -1.79 14.50
N TYR A 83 3.73 -1.76 15.62
CA TYR A 83 2.89 -2.81 16.13
C TYR A 83 2.19 -3.52 14.98
N SER A 84 2.22 -4.83 14.98
CA SER A 84 1.23 -5.62 14.25
C SER A 84 -0.01 -4.76 14.10
N ILE A 85 -0.29 -4.32 12.89
CA ILE A 85 -1.30 -3.31 12.60
C ILE A 85 -2.52 -3.67 13.42
N GLU A 86 -2.80 -2.88 14.46
CA GLU A 86 -3.80 -3.23 15.47
C GLU A 86 -5.11 -3.56 14.78
N GLY A 87 -5.59 -4.79 14.90
CA GLY A 87 -6.88 -5.23 14.37
C GLY A 87 -6.81 -6.27 13.23
N GLY A 88 -5.64 -6.68 12.79
CA GLY A 88 -5.47 -7.69 11.71
C GLY A 88 -5.53 -7.08 10.30
N GLY A 89 -4.90 -7.55 9.34
CA GLY A 89 -4.93 -7.23 7.90
C GLY A 89 -4.31 -5.89 7.46
N ALA A 90 -3.28 -5.96 6.62
CA ALA A 90 -2.74 -4.84 5.86
C ALA A 90 -3.28 -4.92 4.43
N TYR A 91 -4.27 -4.09 4.09
CA TYR A 91 -5.00 -4.22 2.83
C TYR A 91 -4.52 -3.25 1.76
N GLY A 92 -4.31 -1.98 2.09
CA GLY A 92 -3.78 -0.98 1.16
C GLY A 92 -2.26 -0.90 1.25
N VAL A 93 -1.57 -0.98 0.11
CA VAL A 93 -0.12 -0.76 0.01
C VAL A 93 0.16 0.10 -1.21
N ALA A 94 0.98 1.11 -1.05
CA ALA A 94 1.46 1.96 -2.13
C ALA A 94 2.94 2.31 -1.92
N VAL A 95 3.57 2.84 -2.94
CA VAL A 95 4.94 3.37 -2.91
C VAL A 95 4.96 4.71 -3.64
N GLY A 96 5.66 5.68 -3.11
CA GLY A 96 5.88 6.97 -3.73
C GLY A 96 6.84 7.81 -2.91
N ASP A 97 7.54 8.73 -3.55
CA ASP A 97 8.33 9.77 -2.91
C ASP A 97 7.36 10.84 -2.40
N ILE A 98 6.99 10.77 -1.11
CA ILE A 98 5.96 11.63 -0.55
C ILE A 98 6.49 12.92 0.06
N ASP A 99 7.81 13.05 0.18
CA ASP A 99 8.43 14.23 0.79
C ASP A 99 9.49 14.90 -0.09
N ASP A 100 9.69 14.42 -1.35
CA ASP A 100 10.61 14.91 -2.37
C ASP A 100 12.08 14.83 -1.97
N ASP A 101 12.46 13.88 -1.19
CA ASP A 101 13.86 13.64 -0.83
C ASP A 101 14.58 12.73 -1.84
N GLY A 102 13.83 12.12 -2.77
CA GLY A 102 14.30 11.22 -3.81
C GLY A 102 14.36 9.75 -3.37
N ILE A 103 13.96 9.44 -2.17
CA ILE A 103 13.73 8.10 -1.65
C ILE A 103 12.23 7.77 -1.83
N LEU A 104 11.90 6.51 -2.01
CA LEU A 104 10.50 6.09 -2.11
C LEU A 104 10.03 5.59 -0.74
N GLU A 105 8.93 6.11 -0.25
CA GLU A 105 8.29 5.63 0.96
C GLU A 105 7.37 4.46 0.66
N MET A 106 7.27 3.57 1.65
CA MET A 106 6.30 2.48 1.68
C MET A 106 5.09 2.92 2.50
N LEU A 107 3.94 3.04 1.85
CA LEU A 107 2.69 3.38 2.51
C LEU A 107 1.86 2.13 2.76
N VAL A 108 1.40 1.97 3.99
CA VAL A 108 0.67 0.79 4.45
C VAL A 108 -0.59 1.20 5.18
N GLY A 109 -1.71 0.68 4.72
CA GLY A 109 -3.02 0.86 5.34
C GLY A 109 -3.36 -0.26 6.32
N SER A 110 -3.91 0.11 7.45
CA SER A 110 -4.31 -0.83 8.50
C SER A 110 -5.82 -0.99 8.63
N SER A 111 -6.23 -2.11 9.20
CA SER A 111 -7.62 -2.32 9.63
C SER A 111 -8.02 -1.47 10.84
N SER A 112 -7.06 -0.82 11.52
CA SER A 112 -7.34 0.17 12.57
C SER A 112 -7.70 1.56 12.04
N GLY A 113 -7.76 1.73 10.71
CA GLY A 113 -8.08 3.01 10.07
C GLY A 113 -6.91 3.98 10.00
N ARG A 114 -5.67 3.51 10.01
CA ARG A 114 -4.49 4.37 9.84
C ARG A 114 -3.68 3.98 8.61
N VAL A 115 -3.09 5.00 8.01
CA VAL A 115 -2.00 4.84 7.03
C VAL A 115 -0.69 5.15 7.73
N TYR A 116 0.32 4.34 7.47
CA TYR A 116 1.69 4.50 7.93
C TYR A 116 2.60 4.67 6.71
N ALA A 117 3.50 5.62 6.75
CA ALA A 117 4.54 5.80 5.74
C ALA A 117 5.92 5.53 6.38
N TYR A 118 6.72 4.74 5.70
CA TYR A 118 8.06 4.34 6.10
C TYR A 118 9.07 4.75 5.04
N ASP A 119 10.16 5.37 5.45
CA ASP A 119 11.32 5.61 4.60
C ASP A 119 11.83 4.31 3.98
N GLY A 120 12.09 4.32 2.69
CA GLY A 120 12.48 3.13 1.95
C GLY A 120 13.93 2.69 2.11
N VAL A 121 14.73 3.41 2.89
CA VAL A 121 16.14 3.11 3.18
C VAL A 121 16.36 2.76 4.64
N THR A 122 15.85 3.62 5.54
CA THR A 122 16.01 3.46 6.99
C THR A 122 14.92 2.60 7.61
N TYR A 123 13.78 2.52 6.94
CA TYR A 123 12.53 1.90 7.40
C TYR A 123 11.94 2.56 8.65
N ASP A 124 12.39 3.76 8.98
CA ASP A 124 11.79 4.56 10.05
C ASP A 124 10.41 5.08 9.64
N THR A 125 9.54 5.26 10.61
CA THR A 125 8.22 5.85 10.36
C THR A 125 8.34 7.35 10.16
N GLU A 126 7.91 7.87 9.02
CA GLU A 126 7.93 9.29 8.69
C GLU A 126 6.60 9.96 8.92
N TRP A 127 5.53 9.27 8.58
CA TRP A 127 4.21 9.81 8.77
C TRP A 127 3.19 8.76 9.19
N VAL A 128 2.22 9.20 10.01
CA VAL A 128 1.06 8.38 10.39
C VAL A 128 -0.19 9.24 10.26
N SER A 129 -1.18 8.76 9.53
CA SER A 129 -2.44 9.48 9.38
C SER A 129 -3.20 9.60 10.72
N PRO A 130 -4.12 10.57 10.85
CA PRO A 130 -5.19 10.47 11.83
C PRO A 130 -5.93 9.13 11.69
N VAL A 131 -6.69 8.74 12.71
CA VAL A 131 -7.60 7.59 12.58
C VAL A 131 -8.71 7.97 11.60
N LEU A 132 -8.79 7.24 10.49
CA LEU A 132 -9.84 7.36 9.50
C LEU A 132 -11.00 6.43 9.86
N GLU A 133 -12.18 6.75 9.39
CA GLU A 133 -13.31 5.86 9.58
C GLU A 133 -13.13 4.61 8.70
N LYS A 134 -13.32 3.44 9.28
CA LYS A 134 -13.23 2.12 8.64
C LYS A 134 -11.78 1.69 8.30
N ASN A 135 -11.67 0.46 7.81
CA ASN A 135 -10.39 -0.12 7.40
C ASN A 135 -9.83 0.58 6.17
N ILE A 136 -8.53 0.74 6.09
CA ILE A 136 -7.88 1.24 4.88
C ILE A 136 -7.86 0.12 3.84
N MET A 137 -8.50 0.35 2.71
CA MET A 137 -8.66 -0.66 1.64
C MET A 137 -7.76 -0.40 0.45
N GLY A 138 -7.41 0.84 0.19
CA GLY A 138 -6.52 1.21 -0.91
C GLY A 138 -5.81 2.52 -0.62
N ILE A 139 -4.59 2.64 -1.15
CA ILE A 139 -3.76 3.83 -1.08
C ILE A 139 -3.21 4.08 -2.47
N ALA A 140 -3.11 5.35 -2.86
CA ALA A 140 -2.40 5.78 -4.06
C ALA A 140 -1.65 7.08 -3.77
N VAL A 141 -0.51 7.26 -4.40
CA VAL A 141 0.35 8.44 -4.30
C VAL A 141 0.46 9.10 -5.67
N GLY A 142 0.40 10.41 -5.72
CA GLY A 142 0.58 11.21 -6.92
C GLY A 142 0.12 12.65 -6.71
N ASP A 143 0.62 13.56 -7.54
CA ASP A 143 0.24 14.96 -7.57
C ASP A 143 -1.22 15.09 -8.06
N LEU A 144 -2.15 15.42 -7.18
CA LEU A 144 -3.59 15.49 -7.48
C LEU A 144 -4.07 16.89 -7.81
N ASP A 145 -3.40 17.91 -7.31
CA ASP A 145 -3.77 19.31 -7.53
C ASP A 145 -2.80 20.05 -8.46
N ASN A 146 -1.77 19.33 -8.94
CA ASN A 146 -0.76 19.80 -9.88
C ASN A 146 0.09 20.96 -9.33
N ASP A 147 0.41 20.92 -8.05
CA ASP A 147 1.30 21.88 -7.41
C ASP A 147 2.79 21.41 -7.42
N GLY A 148 3.04 20.18 -7.82
CA GLY A 148 4.34 19.55 -7.95
C GLY A 148 4.73 18.66 -6.77
N ASP A 149 3.97 18.67 -5.69
CA ASP A 149 4.14 17.78 -4.54
C ASP A 149 3.24 16.54 -4.70
N ASN A 150 3.68 15.38 -4.18
CA ASN A 150 2.83 14.19 -4.19
C ASN A 150 1.85 14.18 -3.02
N ASP A 151 0.59 13.87 -3.34
CA ASP A 151 -0.52 13.69 -2.42
C ASP A 151 -0.78 12.23 -2.14
N ILE A 152 -1.57 11.98 -1.08
CA ILE A 152 -1.97 10.63 -0.69
C ILE A 152 -3.49 10.50 -0.77
N ALA A 153 -3.97 9.66 -1.68
CA ALA A 153 -5.38 9.29 -1.75
C ALA A 153 -5.63 7.97 -1.04
N VAL A 154 -6.67 7.91 -0.21
CA VAL A 154 -6.97 6.75 0.64
C VAL A 154 -8.43 6.37 0.51
N SER A 155 -8.70 5.12 0.20
CA SER A 155 -10.05 4.56 0.25
C SER A 155 -10.23 3.69 1.48
N THR A 156 -11.42 3.79 2.10
CA THR A 156 -11.76 3.02 3.29
C THR A 156 -13.04 2.22 3.09
N GLY A 157 -13.19 1.15 3.89
CA GLY A 157 -14.38 0.31 3.86
C GLY A 157 -14.32 -0.83 4.87
N ASN A 158 -15.38 -1.62 4.93
CA ASN A 158 -15.42 -2.84 5.72
C ASN A 158 -15.50 -4.05 4.78
N PRO A 159 -14.40 -4.81 4.61
CA PRO A 159 -14.45 -6.01 3.80
C PRO A 159 -15.36 -7.05 4.47
N GLY A 160 -16.29 -7.60 3.70
CA GLY A 160 -17.13 -8.72 4.15
C GLY A 160 -18.45 -8.33 4.82
N GLU A 161 -18.76 -7.06 5.00
CA GLU A 161 -20.11 -6.67 5.38
C GLU A 161 -21.05 -6.74 4.16
N PRO A 162 -22.24 -7.35 4.29
CA PRO A 162 -23.21 -7.37 3.20
C PRO A 162 -23.67 -5.95 2.92
N GLN A 163 -23.54 -5.49 1.67
CA GLN A 163 -24.12 -4.24 1.22
C GLN A 163 -25.64 -4.33 1.35
N VAL A 164 -26.23 -3.55 2.23
CA VAL A 164 -27.69 -3.48 2.38
C VAL A 164 -28.20 -2.47 1.34
N GLU A 165 -28.98 -2.93 0.37
CA GLU A 165 -29.58 -2.07 -0.64
C GLU A 165 -30.35 -0.90 0.03
N GLY A 166 -29.91 0.33 -0.22
CA GLY A 166 -30.57 1.55 0.25
C GLY A 166 -30.02 2.16 1.54
N GLU A 167 -29.09 1.52 2.22
CA GLU A 167 -28.28 2.16 3.24
C GLU A 167 -27.00 2.67 2.56
N GLY A 168 -26.69 3.97 2.71
CA GLY A 168 -25.52 4.59 2.09
C GLY A 168 -24.25 3.81 2.40
N GLY A 169 -23.37 3.70 1.39
CA GLY A 169 -22.11 2.94 1.51
C GLY A 169 -21.32 3.32 2.76
N GLU A 170 -20.66 2.37 3.36
CA GLU A 170 -19.88 2.59 4.58
C GLU A 170 -18.42 2.96 4.30
N GLY A 171 -18.08 3.32 3.06
CA GLY A 171 -16.74 3.72 2.66
C GLY A 171 -16.55 5.22 2.56
N TYR A 172 -15.30 5.63 2.57
CA TYR A 172 -14.87 7.03 2.39
C TYR A 172 -13.69 7.08 1.43
N LEU A 173 -13.59 8.21 0.72
CA LEU A 173 -12.38 8.64 0.03
C LEU A 173 -11.80 9.84 0.78
N TYR A 174 -10.54 9.76 1.11
CA TYR A 174 -9.76 10.84 1.70
C TYR A 174 -8.65 11.25 0.74
N VAL A 175 -8.32 12.53 0.73
CA VAL A 175 -7.11 13.07 0.12
C VAL A 175 -6.34 13.85 1.17
N PHE A 176 -5.06 13.58 1.26
CA PHE A 176 -4.13 14.30 2.11
C PHE A 176 -3.16 15.03 1.20
N GLU A 177 -3.16 16.35 1.25
CA GLU A 177 -2.20 17.22 0.59
C GLU A 177 -0.98 17.42 1.46
N ARG A 178 0.17 17.49 0.82
CA ARG A 178 1.43 17.79 1.50
C ARG A 178 1.43 19.22 1.99
N SER A 179 2.00 19.44 3.16
CA SER A 179 2.21 20.75 3.76
C SER A 179 3.55 20.79 4.50
N GLY A 180 4.63 21.09 3.79
CA GLY A 180 6.00 20.99 4.28
C GLY A 180 6.41 19.55 4.53
N SER A 181 6.71 19.18 5.77
CA SER A 181 7.09 17.81 6.18
C SER A 181 5.90 16.99 6.73
N SER A 182 4.67 17.41 6.48
CA SER A 182 3.47 16.75 7.01
C SER A 182 2.36 16.75 5.97
N PHE A 183 1.30 16.00 6.25
CA PHE A 183 0.11 15.93 5.40
C PHE A 183 -1.12 16.42 6.14
N THR A 184 -1.95 17.20 5.45
CA THR A 184 -3.22 17.70 5.94
C THR A 184 -4.36 17.10 5.13
N GLN A 185 -5.44 16.69 5.81
CA GLN A 185 -6.63 16.23 5.11
C GLN A 185 -7.28 17.39 4.36
N ALA A 186 -7.17 17.35 3.03
CA ALA A 186 -7.75 18.36 2.15
C ALA A 186 -9.17 18.00 1.73
N TYR A 187 -9.46 16.72 1.57
CA TYR A 187 -10.74 16.26 1.06
C TYR A 187 -11.23 15.00 1.77
N GLN A 188 -12.55 14.88 1.92
CA GLN A 188 -13.25 13.69 2.33
C GLN A 188 -14.58 13.57 1.58
N CYS A 189 -14.77 12.46 0.88
CA CYS A 189 -16.05 12.11 0.27
C CYS A 189 -16.71 11.03 1.14
N PRO A 190 -17.84 11.34 1.80
CA PRO A 190 -18.55 10.35 2.58
C PRO A 190 -19.46 9.47 1.71
N ASN A 191 -19.85 8.33 2.25
CA ASN A 191 -20.88 7.46 1.70
C ASN A 191 -20.62 6.95 0.28
N ILE A 192 -19.37 6.69 -0.06
CA ILE A 192 -19.08 5.80 -1.17
C ILE A 192 -19.28 4.36 -0.69
N ASP A 193 -19.74 3.48 -1.55
CA ASP A 193 -19.70 2.04 -1.26
C ASP A 193 -18.25 1.64 -0.98
N ALA A 194 -18.05 0.60 -0.15
CA ALA A 194 -16.73 0.17 0.26
C ALA A 194 -15.77 0.08 -0.95
N ALA A 195 -14.88 1.04 -1.08
CA ALA A 195 -13.91 1.08 -2.17
C ALA A 195 -12.77 0.11 -1.84
N LEU A 196 -12.64 -0.95 -2.63
CA LEU A 196 -11.63 -2.00 -2.42
C LEU A 196 -10.26 -1.64 -3.00
N GLY A 197 -10.13 -0.56 -3.74
CA GLY A 197 -8.88 -0.10 -4.33
C GLY A 197 -9.01 1.29 -4.90
N ILE A 198 -7.88 1.96 -5.05
CA ILE A 198 -7.75 3.29 -5.63
C ILE A 198 -6.48 3.35 -6.47
N SER A 199 -6.49 4.14 -7.53
CA SER A 199 -5.30 4.47 -8.30
C SER A 199 -5.39 5.90 -8.79
N ILE A 200 -4.24 6.56 -8.91
CA ILE A 200 -4.06 7.87 -9.52
C ILE A 200 -3.41 7.64 -10.89
N ALA A 201 -3.90 8.33 -11.90
CA ALA A 201 -3.32 8.30 -13.22
C ALA A 201 -3.62 9.60 -13.96
N ASP A 202 -2.66 10.07 -14.73
CA ASP A 202 -2.89 11.10 -15.74
C ASP A 202 -3.73 10.49 -16.85
N TRP A 203 -4.99 10.93 -16.96
CA TRP A 203 -5.98 10.40 -17.90
C TRP A 203 -5.78 10.89 -19.33
N ASP A 204 -5.38 12.13 -19.50
CA ASP A 204 -5.39 12.79 -20.81
C ASP A 204 -3.99 13.22 -21.32
N GLY A 205 -2.94 13.02 -20.52
CA GLY A 205 -1.56 13.41 -20.83
C GLY A 205 -1.42 14.92 -20.94
N SER A 206 -2.36 15.68 -20.41
CA SER A 206 -2.26 17.13 -20.36
C SER A 206 -1.45 17.52 -19.14
N THR A 207 -0.32 18.12 -19.35
CA THR A 207 0.34 18.91 -18.29
C THR A 207 -0.53 20.15 -18.07
N TYR A 208 -1.21 20.22 -16.97
CA TYR A 208 -1.97 21.40 -16.57
C TYR A 208 -1.04 22.56 -16.22
#